data_395cb55dae595b16fb79bb4a99e257bc
#
_entry.id   395cb55dae595b16fb79bb4a99e257bc
#
_cell.length_a   1.000
_cell.length_b   1.000
_cell.length_c   1.000
_cell.angle_alpha   90.00
_cell.angle_beta   90.00
_cell.angle_gamma   90.00
#
_symmetry.space_group_name_H-M   'P 1'
#
loop_
_entity.id
_entity.type
_entity.pdbx_description
1 polymer ?
#
loop_
_entity_poly.entity_id
_entity_poly.type
_entity_poly.pdbx_seq_one_letter_code
_entity_poly.pdbx_strand_id
1 'polypeptide(L)'
;MTEDGSRRDMFGASGSGDTSGFGGLVVRVPALASSPKPYGGWFDEATSALETAYPSFNDSIERVVVHRGELTLYVKREALLEVLGILQSDPALRFEMLSSVSGVDYLDDPTGRRLHAVYHLLSMTYRRRIRLEVSVTVEDPHIPSATGIYPTANWHERETFDFFGIVFDGHPGLTRIQMPDDWPGHPQRKDYPLGGVPVEYKGATVPPPDERRSYA
;
A
#
# COMPACT_ATOMS: atom_id res chain seq x y z
N MET A 1 31.76 11.90 -6.79
CA MET A 1 30.67 12.43 -7.62
C MET A 1 29.41 11.85 -7.03
N THR A 2 28.73 12.62 -6.20
CA THR A 2 27.42 12.28 -5.66
C THR A 2 26.44 12.49 -6.80
N GLU A 3 25.90 11.42 -7.37
CA GLU A 3 24.72 11.51 -8.22
C GLU A 3 23.58 12.02 -7.33
N ASP A 4 23.31 13.30 -7.48
CA ASP A 4 22.13 13.92 -6.94
C ASP A 4 20.95 13.27 -7.66
N GLY A 5 20.22 12.39 -6.94
CA GLY A 5 19.05 11.68 -7.44
C GLY A 5 17.85 12.59 -7.64
N SER A 6 18.09 13.79 -8.19
CA SER A 6 17.01 14.72 -8.53
C SER A 6 16.21 14.13 -9.69
N ARG A 7 14.99 13.70 -9.42
CA ARG A 7 14.02 13.36 -10.46
C ARG A 7 13.64 14.62 -11.20
N ARG A 8 13.62 14.51 -12.51
CA ARG A 8 12.99 15.53 -13.34
C ARG A 8 11.54 15.13 -13.52
N ASP A 9 10.66 15.89 -12.91
CA ASP A 9 9.23 15.80 -13.15
C ASP A 9 8.86 16.32 -14.54
N MET A 10 7.67 15.97 -15.01
CA MET A 10 7.12 16.35 -16.30
C MET A 10 7.21 17.87 -16.59
N PHE A 11 7.26 18.68 -15.55
CA PHE A 11 7.35 20.17 -15.66
C PHE A 11 8.72 20.74 -15.30
N GLY A 12 9.76 19.89 -15.25
CA GLY A 12 11.12 20.34 -14.94
C GLY A 12 11.38 20.66 -13.47
N ALA A 13 10.43 20.41 -12.57
CA ALA A 13 10.65 20.51 -11.15
C ALA A 13 11.58 19.40 -10.69
N SER A 14 12.65 19.72 -9.98
CA SER A 14 13.62 18.75 -9.48
C SER A 14 13.31 18.35 -8.04
N GLY A 15 13.22 17.04 -7.78
CA GLY A 15 13.53 16.50 -6.46
C GLY A 15 12.40 16.14 -5.51
N SER A 16 11.13 16.48 -5.72
CA SER A 16 10.10 16.15 -4.71
C SER A 16 8.90 15.33 -5.19
N GLY A 17 8.76 15.12 -6.51
CA GLY A 17 7.51 14.59 -7.09
C GLY A 17 6.36 15.61 -7.05
N ASP A 18 6.61 16.82 -6.59
CA ASP A 18 5.65 17.91 -6.59
C ASP A 18 5.66 18.62 -7.95
N THR A 19 4.60 18.40 -8.72
CA THR A 19 4.39 19.01 -10.04
C THR A 19 3.83 20.43 -9.99
N SER A 20 3.54 20.94 -8.78
CA SER A 20 3.00 22.30 -8.59
C SER A 20 4.02 23.41 -8.82
N GLY A 21 5.32 23.08 -8.84
CA GLY A 21 6.41 24.06 -8.86
C GLY A 21 6.70 24.68 -7.49
N PHE A 22 6.02 24.21 -6.43
CA PHE A 22 6.18 24.70 -5.06
C PHE A 22 6.80 23.62 -4.15
N GLY A 23 7.86 22.94 -4.61
CA GLY A 23 8.51 21.83 -3.90
C GLY A 23 8.92 22.12 -2.45
N GLY A 24 9.05 23.39 -2.08
CA GLY A 24 9.29 23.80 -0.68
C GLY A 24 8.07 23.62 0.25
N LEU A 25 6.87 23.34 -0.31
CA LEU A 25 5.67 23.09 0.46
C LEU A 25 5.50 21.60 0.82
N VAL A 26 6.29 20.71 0.20
CA VAL A 26 6.23 19.28 0.49
C VAL A 26 6.91 19.01 1.82
N VAL A 27 6.12 18.72 2.83
CA VAL A 27 6.61 18.25 4.13
C VAL A 27 6.79 16.75 4.09
N ARG A 28 8.03 16.27 4.11
CA ARG A 28 8.33 14.85 4.25
C ARG A 28 8.00 14.42 5.67
N VAL A 29 7.01 13.54 5.81
CA VAL A 29 6.70 12.92 7.10
C VAL A 29 7.53 11.63 7.20
N PRO A 30 8.45 11.55 8.18
CA PRO A 30 9.24 10.33 8.36
C PRO A 30 8.33 9.15 8.72
N ALA A 31 8.75 7.94 8.36
CA ALA A 31 8.05 6.73 8.77
C ALA A 31 7.92 6.69 10.29
N LEU A 32 6.72 6.43 10.78
CA LEU A 32 6.45 6.38 12.22
C LEU A 32 7.20 5.22 12.87
N ALA A 33 7.89 5.49 13.95
CA ALA A 33 8.51 4.45 14.77
C ALA A 33 7.44 3.63 15.52
N SER A 34 7.85 2.46 16.03
CA SER A 34 6.98 1.66 16.90
C SER A 34 6.55 2.45 18.13
N SER A 35 5.26 2.43 18.42
CA SER A 35 4.73 3.04 19.63
C SER A 35 5.09 2.20 20.86
N PRO A 36 5.47 2.82 22.00
CA PRO A 36 5.69 2.08 23.22
C PRO A 36 4.36 1.61 23.83
N LYS A 37 4.38 0.45 24.51
CA LYS A 37 3.26 0.06 25.38
C LYS A 37 3.26 0.92 26.65
N PRO A 38 2.09 1.23 27.26
CA PRO A 38 0.74 0.87 26.82
C PRO A 38 0.25 1.72 25.64
N TYR A 39 -0.50 1.10 24.73
CA TYR A 39 -1.09 1.77 23.55
C TYR A 39 -2.34 2.58 23.87
N GLY A 40 -3.01 2.23 24.97
CA GLY A 40 -4.22 2.86 25.51
C GLY A 40 -5.53 2.22 25.08
N GLY A 41 -6.41 2.03 26.07
CA GLY A 41 -7.77 1.56 25.86
C GLY A 41 -7.85 0.21 25.13
N TRP A 42 -8.74 0.13 24.15
CA TRP A 42 -8.96 -1.09 23.41
C TRP A 42 -7.78 -1.52 22.51
N PHE A 43 -6.81 -0.67 22.26
CA PHE A 43 -5.61 -1.02 21.51
C PHE A 43 -4.76 -2.04 22.29
N ASP A 44 -4.62 -1.85 23.62
CA ASP A 44 -3.94 -2.82 24.47
C ASP A 44 -4.72 -4.13 24.58
N GLU A 45 -6.05 -4.07 24.67
CA GLU A 45 -6.91 -5.26 24.68
C GLU A 45 -6.72 -6.08 23.39
N ALA A 46 -6.82 -5.42 22.23
CA ALA A 46 -6.71 -6.09 20.93
C ALA A 46 -5.30 -6.67 20.69
N THR A 47 -4.23 -5.92 21.02
CA THR A 47 -2.87 -6.40 20.84
C THR A 47 -2.55 -7.53 21.80
N SER A 48 -2.99 -7.46 23.07
CA SER A 48 -2.79 -8.54 24.06
C SER A 48 -3.57 -9.81 23.69
N ALA A 49 -4.79 -9.67 23.17
CA ALA A 49 -5.57 -10.79 22.68
C ALA A 49 -4.88 -11.47 21.48
N LEU A 50 -4.37 -10.68 20.55
CA LEU A 50 -3.62 -11.18 19.40
C LEU A 50 -2.30 -11.84 19.83
N GLU A 51 -1.53 -11.25 20.75
CA GLU A 51 -0.31 -11.85 21.30
C GLU A 51 -0.59 -13.20 21.98
N THR A 52 -1.73 -13.31 22.65
CA THR A 52 -2.15 -14.56 23.31
C THR A 52 -2.54 -15.64 22.31
N ALA A 53 -3.28 -15.25 21.27
CA ALA A 53 -3.77 -16.17 20.23
C ALA A 53 -2.68 -16.55 19.22
N TYR A 54 -1.65 -15.71 19.06
CA TYR A 54 -0.58 -15.88 18.09
C TYR A 54 0.81 -15.86 18.74
N PRO A 55 1.35 -17.01 19.15
CA PRO A 55 2.65 -17.09 19.85
C PRO A 55 3.83 -16.51 19.08
N SER A 56 3.76 -16.51 17.74
CA SER A 56 4.80 -15.93 16.87
C SER A 56 4.64 -14.41 16.65
N PHE A 57 3.84 -13.73 17.46
CA PHE A 57 3.54 -12.30 17.30
C PHE A 57 4.80 -11.45 17.13
N ASN A 58 5.77 -11.59 18.04
CA ASN A 58 6.99 -10.78 18.02
C ASN A 58 7.90 -11.04 16.80
N ASP A 59 7.83 -12.26 16.25
CA ASP A 59 8.62 -12.62 15.07
C ASP A 59 7.94 -12.16 13.76
N SER A 60 6.64 -11.98 13.78
CA SER A 60 5.79 -11.74 12.60
C SER A 60 5.33 -10.30 12.48
N ILE A 61 5.19 -9.59 13.60
CA ILE A 61 4.81 -8.17 13.63
C ILE A 61 6.08 -7.33 13.75
N GLU A 62 6.44 -6.64 12.69
CA GLU A 62 7.66 -5.83 12.63
C GLU A 62 7.57 -4.59 13.52
N ARG A 63 6.40 -3.99 13.61
CA ARG A 63 6.12 -2.84 14.48
C ARG A 63 4.63 -2.64 14.69
N VAL A 64 4.30 -2.01 15.81
CA VAL A 64 2.96 -1.56 16.16
C VAL A 64 2.97 -0.06 16.25
N VAL A 65 2.10 0.61 15.54
CA VAL A 65 2.02 2.07 15.52
C VAL A 65 0.62 2.53 15.90
N VAL A 66 0.56 3.39 16.90
CA VAL A 66 -0.66 4.13 17.25
C VAL A 66 -0.46 5.58 16.86
N HIS A 67 -1.22 6.04 15.90
CA HIS A 67 -1.14 7.39 15.40
C HIS A 67 -2.54 7.93 15.08
N ARG A 68 -2.85 9.14 15.54
CA ARG A 68 -4.14 9.82 15.32
C ARG A 68 -5.37 8.98 15.65
N GLY A 69 -5.27 8.16 16.71
CA GLY A 69 -6.38 7.31 17.16
C GLY A 69 -6.59 6.05 16.31
N GLU A 70 -5.61 5.66 15.50
CA GLU A 70 -5.61 4.43 14.72
C GLU A 70 -4.50 3.49 15.17
N LEU A 71 -4.82 2.20 15.24
CA LEU A 71 -3.87 1.11 15.49
C LEU A 71 -3.45 0.49 14.17
N THR A 72 -2.14 0.46 13.90
CA THR A 72 -1.56 -0.17 12.72
C THR A 72 -0.56 -1.25 13.13
N LEU A 73 -0.71 -2.43 12.56
CA LEU A 73 0.25 -3.54 12.66
C LEU A 73 1.00 -3.67 11.33
N TYR A 74 2.33 -3.59 11.38
CA TYR A 74 3.18 -3.91 10.23
C TYR A 74 3.53 -5.39 10.29
N VAL A 75 3.01 -6.14 9.33
CA VAL A 75 3.02 -7.61 9.32
C VAL A 75 3.93 -8.12 8.23
N LYS A 76 4.77 -9.10 8.54
CA LYS A 76 5.54 -9.82 7.52
C LYS A 76 4.58 -10.56 6.59
N ARG A 77 4.86 -10.56 5.28
CA ARG A 77 3.98 -11.16 4.27
C ARG A 77 3.67 -12.64 4.52
N GLU A 78 4.64 -13.37 5.06
CA GLU A 78 4.51 -14.80 5.34
C GLU A 78 3.50 -15.10 6.46
N ALA A 79 3.32 -14.15 7.38
CA ALA A 79 2.40 -14.26 8.51
C ALA A 79 1.01 -13.69 8.25
N LEU A 80 0.81 -13.01 7.11
CA LEU A 80 -0.40 -12.24 6.84
C LEU A 80 -1.68 -13.08 6.99
N LEU A 81 -1.74 -14.24 6.35
CA LEU A 81 -2.98 -15.06 6.36
C LEU A 81 -3.29 -15.60 7.74
N GLU A 82 -2.27 -16.00 8.50
CA GLU A 82 -2.46 -16.49 9.87
C GLU A 82 -2.98 -15.39 10.78
N VAL A 83 -2.36 -14.20 10.71
CA VAL A 83 -2.81 -13.01 11.47
C VAL A 83 -4.22 -12.60 11.09
N LEU A 84 -4.56 -12.56 9.80
CA LEU A 84 -5.90 -12.24 9.32
C LEU A 84 -6.95 -13.26 9.81
N GLY A 85 -6.61 -14.56 9.77
CA GLY A 85 -7.48 -15.63 10.25
C GLY A 85 -7.79 -15.52 11.73
N ILE A 86 -6.77 -15.22 12.56
CA ILE A 86 -6.94 -15.01 13.99
C ILE A 86 -7.78 -13.74 14.26
N LEU A 87 -7.47 -12.63 13.59
CA LEU A 87 -8.22 -11.38 13.73
C LEU A 87 -9.71 -11.57 13.40
N GLN A 88 -10.02 -12.41 12.41
CA GLN A 88 -11.40 -12.69 12.01
C GLN A 88 -12.12 -13.59 13.02
N SER A 89 -11.47 -14.70 13.44
CA SER A 89 -12.14 -15.83 14.12
C SER A 89 -12.08 -15.76 15.63
N ASP A 90 -11.06 -15.09 16.20
CA ASP A 90 -10.90 -15.04 17.67
C ASP A 90 -12.05 -14.25 18.33
N PRO A 91 -12.72 -14.82 19.37
CA PRO A 91 -13.86 -14.18 20.00
C PRO A 91 -13.58 -12.83 20.67
N ALA A 92 -12.33 -12.57 21.07
CA ALA A 92 -11.93 -11.30 21.67
C ALA A 92 -11.61 -10.21 20.62
N LEU A 93 -11.37 -10.61 19.39
CA LEU A 93 -10.95 -9.72 18.28
C LEU A 93 -12.11 -9.43 17.31
N ARG A 94 -12.66 -10.46 16.68
CA ARG A 94 -13.81 -10.41 15.80
C ARG A 94 -13.79 -9.27 14.77
N PHE A 95 -12.70 -9.20 14.01
CA PHE A 95 -12.65 -8.30 12.86
C PHE A 95 -13.29 -9.00 11.65
N GLU A 96 -14.62 -9.04 11.64
CA GLU A 96 -15.39 -9.85 10.70
C GLU A 96 -15.39 -9.29 9.28
N MET A 97 -15.09 -8.01 9.12
CA MET A 97 -15.19 -7.32 7.83
C MET A 97 -13.85 -6.75 7.39
N LEU A 98 -13.45 -7.08 6.17
CA LEU A 98 -12.41 -6.34 5.44
C LEU A 98 -13.09 -5.18 4.69
N SER A 99 -12.79 -3.96 5.14
CA SER A 99 -13.36 -2.74 4.55
C SER A 99 -12.67 -2.35 3.23
N SER A 100 -11.35 -2.52 3.16
CA SER A 100 -10.58 -2.24 1.95
C SER A 100 -9.20 -2.89 1.99
N VAL A 101 -8.65 -3.15 0.81
CA VAL A 101 -7.21 -3.32 0.58
C VAL A 101 -6.79 -2.23 -0.40
N SER A 102 -5.71 -1.53 -0.12
CA SER A 102 -5.18 -0.49 -1.00
C SER A 102 -3.66 -0.57 -1.10
N GLY A 103 -3.13 -0.21 -2.26
CA GLY A 103 -1.70 -0.09 -2.46
C GLY A 103 -1.18 1.28 -2.05
N VAL A 104 0.05 1.34 -1.57
CA VAL A 104 0.80 2.57 -1.35
C VAL A 104 2.23 2.37 -1.85
N ASP A 105 2.77 3.38 -2.52
CA ASP A 105 4.18 3.41 -2.91
C ASP A 105 4.93 4.45 -2.07
N TYR A 106 5.79 3.98 -1.19
CA TYR A 106 6.73 4.81 -0.41
C TYR A 106 8.09 4.80 -1.10
N LEU A 107 8.17 5.51 -2.20
CA LEU A 107 9.31 5.52 -3.11
C LEU A 107 10.69 5.66 -2.43
N ASP A 108 10.77 6.45 -1.37
CA ASP A 108 11.98 6.75 -0.62
C ASP A 108 12.12 5.85 0.63
N ASP A 109 11.42 4.69 0.68
CA ASP A 109 11.54 3.78 1.82
C ASP A 109 12.99 3.23 1.93
N PRO A 110 13.66 3.45 3.06
CA PRO A 110 15.07 3.08 3.23
C PRO A 110 15.30 1.58 3.26
N THR A 111 14.26 0.77 3.45
CA THR A 111 14.35 -0.70 3.45
C THR A 111 14.30 -1.30 2.05
N GLY A 112 13.99 -0.50 1.03
CA GLY A 112 13.74 -0.96 -0.34
C GLY A 112 12.38 -1.61 -0.55
N ARG A 113 11.62 -1.88 0.52
CA ARG A 113 10.26 -2.45 0.46
C ARG A 113 9.24 -1.34 0.30
N ARG A 114 9.30 -0.65 -0.83
CA ARG A 114 8.51 0.56 -1.09
C ARG A 114 7.03 0.33 -1.38
N LEU A 115 6.67 -0.88 -1.86
CA LEU A 115 5.29 -1.21 -2.18
C LEU A 115 4.61 -1.81 -0.94
N HIS A 116 3.53 -1.17 -0.50
CA HIS A 116 2.77 -1.60 0.66
C HIS A 116 1.34 -1.96 0.26
N ALA A 117 0.84 -3.08 0.78
CA ALA A 117 -0.58 -3.40 0.78
C ALA A 117 -1.14 -3.08 2.17
N VAL A 118 -2.18 -2.26 2.21
CA VAL A 118 -2.80 -1.76 3.44
C VAL A 118 -4.20 -2.34 3.55
N TYR A 119 -4.44 -3.11 4.61
CA TYR A 119 -5.71 -3.77 4.91
C TYR A 119 -6.42 -3.02 6.04
N HIS A 120 -7.65 -2.61 5.82
CA HIS A 120 -8.50 -2.02 6.84
C HIS A 120 -9.54 -3.03 7.26
N LEU A 121 -9.47 -3.48 8.51
CA LEU A 121 -10.41 -4.42 9.10
C LEU A 121 -11.33 -3.72 10.08
N LEU A 122 -12.58 -4.14 10.10
CA LEU A 122 -13.62 -3.63 10.98
C LEU A 122 -14.22 -4.76 11.81
N SER A 123 -14.22 -4.59 13.12
CA SER A 123 -15.05 -5.37 14.01
C SER A 123 -16.43 -4.69 14.12
N MET A 124 -17.44 -5.32 13.58
CA MET A 124 -18.83 -4.86 13.72
C MET A 124 -19.35 -5.12 15.13
N THR A 125 -18.89 -6.21 15.74
CA THR A 125 -19.24 -6.60 17.10
C THR A 125 -18.75 -5.57 18.12
N TYR A 126 -17.48 -5.17 18.05
CA TYR A 126 -16.86 -4.26 19.02
C TYR A 126 -16.79 -2.81 18.55
N ARG A 127 -17.20 -2.52 17.30
CA ARG A 127 -17.10 -1.19 16.66
C ARG A 127 -15.68 -0.64 16.69
N ARG A 128 -14.72 -1.49 16.36
CA ARG A 128 -13.29 -1.21 16.36
C ARG A 128 -12.73 -1.35 14.94
N ARG A 129 -11.75 -0.54 14.61
CA ARG A 129 -11.06 -0.60 13.32
C ARG A 129 -9.57 -0.77 13.52
N ILE A 130 -8.97 -1.69 12.80
CA ILE A 130 -7.52 -1.93 12.79
C ILE A 130 -6.99 -1.86 11.37
N ARG A 131 -5.75 -1.41 11.23
CA ARG A 131 -5.03 -1.41 9.98
C ARG A 131 -3.87 -2.39 10.04
N LEU A 132 -3.73 -3.23 9.00
CA LEU A 132 -2.53 -4.02 8.79
C LEU A 132 -1.81 -3.47 7.56
N GLU A 133 -0.50 -3.51 7.58
CA GLU A 133 0.34 -3.04 6.49
C GLU A 133 1.43 -4.07 6.21
N VAL A 134 1.52 -4.51 4.97
CA VAL A 134 2.51 -5.49 4.49
C VAL A 134 3.34 -4.81 3.41
N SER A 135 4.66 -4.88 3.53
CA SER A 135 5.59 -4.25 2.59
C SER A 135 6.36 -5.27 1.79
N VAL A 136 6.56 -4.97 0.49
CA VAL A 136 7.31 -5.80 -0.46
C VAL A 136 8.19 -4.93 -1.34
N THR A 137 9.18 -5.55 -1.99
CA THR A 137 10.03 -4.85 -2.96
C THR A 137 9.37 -4.84 -4.35
N VAL A 138 9.92 -4.05 -5.25
CA VAL A 138 9.47 -4.02 -6.66
C VAL A 138 9.88 -5.30 -7.39
N GLU A 139 11.02 -5.87 -7.02
CA GLU A 139 11.60 -7.09 -7.61
C GLU A 139 10.86 -8.35 -7.18
N ASP A 140 10.29 -8.34 -5.95
CA ASP A 140 9.50 -9.45 -5.40
C ASP A 140 8.21 -8.91 -4.78
N PRO A 141 7.23 -8.49 -5.63
CA PRO A 141 6.01 -7.83 -5.17
C PRO A 141 4.91 -8.82 -4.78
N HIS A 142 5.26 -9.99 -4.26
CA HIS A 142 4.33 -11.08 -3.97
C HIS A 142 3.81 -11.03 -2.53
N ILE A 143 2.48 -11.13 -2.37
CA ILE A 143 1.76 -11.20 -1.09
C ILE A 143 0.70 -12.30 -1.20
N PRO A 144 0.49 -13.16 -0.17
CA PRO A 144 -0.60 -14.12 -0.19
C PRO A 144 -1.97 -13.45 -0.26
N SER A 145 -2.87 -13.96 -1.11
CA SER A 145 -4.23 -13.43 -1.25
C SER A 145 -5.09 -13.67 -0.01
N ALA A 146 -5.75 -12.63 0.46
CA ALA A 146 -6.69 -12.70 1.58
C ALA A 146 -8.10 -13.17 1.18
N THR A 147 -8.36 -13.48 -0.09
CA THR A 147 -9.70 -13.84 -0.60
C THR A 147 -10.30 -15.08 0.06
N GLY A 148 -9.46 -16.02 0.52
CA GLY A 148 -9.91 -17.22 1.24
C GLY A 148 -10.46 -16.91 2.65
N ILE A 149 -10.08 -15.79 3.25
CA ILE A 149 -10.52 -15.35 4.57
C ILE A 149 -11.61 -14.28 4.43
N TYR A 150 -11.35 -13.29 3.57
CA TYR A 150 -12.27 -12.18 3.29
C TYR A 150 -12.60 -12.13 1.80
N PRO A 151 -13.75 -12.66 1.36
CA PRO A 151 -14.12 -12.64 -0.07
C PRO A 151 -14.16 -11.23 -0.69
N THR A 152 -14.39 -10.20 0.12
CA THR A 152 -14.35 -8.79 -0.32
C THR A 152 -12.98 -8.36 -0.81
N ALA A 153 -11.90 -9.04 -0.42
CA ALA A 153 -10.54 -8.77 -0.88
C ALA A 153 -10.40 -8.90 -2.41
N ASN A 154 -11.21 -9.74 -3.06
CA ASN A 154 -11.09 -10.04 -4.49
C ASN A 154 -10.93 -8.78 -5.37
N TRP A 155 -11.88 -7.84 -5.27
CA TRP A 155 -11.86 -6.62 -6.09
C TRP A 155 -10.75 -5.66 -5.69
N HIS A 156 -10.49 -5.53 -4.40
CA HIS A 156 -9.46 -4.65 -3.87
C HIS A 156 -8.04 -5.12 -4.22
N GLU A 157 -7.80 -6.43 -4.19
CA GLU A 157 -6.51 -7.00 -4.57
C GLU A 157 -6.26 -6.83 -6.08
N ARG A 158 -7.29 -7.00 -6.91
CA ARG A 158 -7.20 -6.72 -8.36
C ARG A 158 -6.89 -5.25 -8.63
N GLU A 159 -7.50 -4.32 -7.92
CA GLU A 159 -7.22 -2.88 -8.05
C GLU A 159 -5.78 -2.58 -7.62
N THR A 160 -5.34 -3.16 -6.50
CA THR A 160 -3.97 -2.97 -5.99
C THR A 160 -2.94 -3.58 -6.94
N PHE A 161 -3.23 -4.74 -7.53
CA PHE A 161 -2.41 -5.32 -8.61
C PHE A 161 -2.36 -4.40 -9.83
N ASP A 162 -3.51 -3.91 -10.28
CA ASP A 162 -3.60 -3.08 -11.49
C ASP A 162 -2.78 -1.79 -11.36
N PHE A 163 -2.90 -1.10 -10.24
CA PHE A 163 -2.29 0.20 -10.05
C PHE A 163 -0.85 0.17 -9.53
N PHE A 164 -0.47 -0.83 -8.73
CA PHE A 164 0.84 -0.90 -8.07
C PHE A 164 1.68 -2.11 -8.50
N GLY A 165 1.08 -3.11 -9.14
CA GLY A 165 1.76 -4.33 -9.54
C GLY A 165 2.11 -5.25 -8.39
N ILE A 166 1.38 -5.19 -7.28
CA ILE A 166 1.48 -6.16 -6.20
C ILE A 166 0.73 -7.42 -6.62
N VAL A 167 1.42 -8.55 -6.64
CA VAL A 167 0.89 -9.85 -7.06
C VAL A 167 0.33 -10.57 -5.84
N PHE A 168 -0.95 -10.95 -5.90
CA PHE A 168 -1.61 -11.66 -4.80
C PHE A 168 -1.66 -13.16 -5.11
N ASP A 169 -0.76 -13.92 -4.47
CA ASP A 169 -0.63 -15.35 -4.68
C ASP A 169 -1.85 -16.12 -4.17
N GLY A 170 -2.39 -16.99 -5.03
CA GLY A 170 -3.61 -17.74 -4.72
C GLY A 170 -4.91 -16.98 -4.97
N HIS A 171 -4.85 -15.77 -5.53
CA HIS A 171 -6.05 -15.05 -5.94
C HIS A 171 -6.78 -15.78 -7.07
N PRO A 172 -8.12 -15.96 -7.01
CA PRO A 172 -8.87 -16.80 -7.95
C PRO A 172 -8.91 -16.25 -9.39
N GLY A 173 -8.61 -14.97 -9.61
CA GLY A 173 -8.66 -14.36 -10.93
C GLY A 173 -7.99 -12.98 -10.92
N LEU A 174 -6.66 -12.95 -10.74
CA LEU A 174 -5.89 -11.71 -10.66
C LEU A 174 -5.72 -11.10 -12.06
N THR A 175 -6.66 -10.26 -12.44
CA THR A 175 -6.68 -9.53 -13.71
C THR A 175 -6.86 -8.04 -13.46
N ARG A 176 -6.48 -7.20 -14.41
CA ARG A 176 -6.72 -5.76 -14.32
C ARG A 176 -8.22 -5.45 -14.17
N ILE A 177 -8.55 -4.33 -13.57
CA ILE A 177 -9.92 -3.92 -13.28
C ILE A 177 -10.23 -2.48 -13.71
N GLN A 178 -9.26 -1.59 -13.67
CA GLN A 178 -9.41 -0.17 -14.01
C GLN A 178 -8.72 0.17 -15.33
N MET A 179 -7.50 -0.34 -15.53
CA MET A 179 -6.75 -0.08 -16.76
C MET A 179 -7.10 -1.12 -17.83
N PRO A 180 -6.94 -0.76 -19.12
CA PRO A 180 -6.99 -1.74 -20.22
C PRO A 180 -6.01 -2.88 -19.99
N ASP A 181 -6.33 -4.07 -20.50
CA ASP A 181 -5.50 -5.28 -20.29
C ASP A 181 -4.10 -5.14 -20.88
N ASP A 182 -3.96 -4.37 -21.95
CA ASP A 182 -2.71 -4.09 -22.65
C ASP A 182 -1.96 -2.85 -22.13
N TRP A 183 -2.44 -2.22 -21.05
CA TRP A 183 -1.81 -1.04 -20.49
C TRP A 183 -0.40 -1.35 -19.95
N PRO A 184 0.66 -0.62 -20.37
CA PRO A 184 2.02 -0.86 -19.90
C PRO A 184 2.25 -0.28 -18.51
N GLY A 185 2.72 -1.12 -17.59
CA GLY A 185 3.11 -0.71 -16.23
C GLY A 185 1.95 -0.51 -15.27
N HIS A 186 2.23 0.21 -14.17
CA HIS A 186 1.33 0.41 -13.04
C HIS A 186 1.25 1.89 -12.68
N PRO A 187 0.15 2.58 -13.03
CA PRO A 187 0.11 4.05 -13.11
C PRO A 187 0.12 4.77 -11.75
N GLN A 188 -0.10 4.09 -10.63
CA GLN A 188 -0.02 4.72 -9.31
C GLN A 188 1.33 4.55 -8.61
N ARG A 189 2.28 3.85 -9.23
CA ARG A 189 3.67 3.88 -8.76
C ARG A 189 4.22 5.29 -8.92
N LYS A 190 4.98 5.75 -7.92
CA LYS A 190 5.54 7.11 -7.90
C LYS A 190 6.60 7.38 -8.98
N ASP A 191 7.20 6.34 -9.52
CA ASP A 191 8.14 6.40 -10.63
C ASP A 191 7.47 6.23 -12.01
N TYR A 192 6.16 6.03 -12.06
CA TYR A 192 5.41 5.99 -13.32
C TYR A 192 5.30 7.40 -13.90
N PRO A 193 5.68 7.60 -15.18
CA PRO A 193 5.64 8.92 -15.80
C PRO A 193 4.20 9.43 -15.91
N LEU A 194 3.99 10.68 -15.55
CA LEU A 194 2.72 11.40 -15.76
C LEU A 194 2.60 11.83 -17.22
N GLY A 195 2.51 10.86 -18.13
CA GLY A 195 2.25 11.08 -19.54
C GLY A 195 0.76 10.94 -19.85
N GLY A 196 0.28 11.67 -20.84
CA GLY A 196 -1.05 11.41 -21.38
C GLY A 196 -1.05 10.17 -22.28
N VAL A 197 -2.22 9.57 -22.49
CA VAL A 197 -2.40 8.54 -23.51
C VAL A 197 -2.18 9.17 -24.88
N PRO A 198 -1.34 8.61 -25.76
CA PRO A 198 -1.23 9.06 -27.14
C PRO A 198 -2.60 9.04 -27.82
N VAL A 199 -3.05 10.17 -28.35
CA VAL A 199 -4.33 10.28 -29.03
C VAL A 199 -4.07 10.37 -30.54
N GLU A 200 -4.65 9.45 -31.29
CA GLU A 200 -4.63 9.50 -32.74
C GLU A 200 -5.72 10.45 -33.24
N TYR A 201 -5.31 11.49 -33.96
CA TYR A 201 -6.21 12.50 -34.49
C TYR A 201 -6.12 12.51 -36.04
N LYS A 202 -7.15 12.02 -36.72
CA LYS A 202 -7.21 11.98 -38.20
C LYS A 202 -5.94 11.40 -38.85
N GLY A 203 -5.42 10.30 -38.29
CA GLY A 203 -4.20 9.66 -38.76
C GLY A 203 -2.89 10.31 -38.28
N ALA A 204 -2.96 11.30 -37.39
CA ALA A 204 -1.79 11.85 -36.71
C ALA A 204 -1.83 11.49 -35.24
N THR A 205 -0.71 10.99 -34.71
CA THR A 205 -0.54 10.73 -33.28
C THR A 205 -0.23 12.03 -32.55
N VAL A 206 -1.05 12.40 -31.59
CA VAL A 206 -0.75 13.52 -30.68
C VAL A 206 0.07 12.98 -29.52
N PRO A 207 1.36 13.35 -29.39
CA PRO A 207 2.21 12.84 -28.35
C PRO A 207 1.71 13.30 -26.98
N PRO A 208 2.07 12.58 -25.88
CA PRO A 208 1.78 12.98 -24.51
C PRO A 208 2.22 14.41 -24.21
N PRO A 209 1.62 15.09 -23.22
CA PRO A 209 1.94 16.49 -22.91
C PRO A 209 3.41 16.77 -22.58
N ASP A 210 4.10 15.79 -22.01
CA ASP A 210 5.53 15.82 -21.68
C ASP A 210 6.43 15.86 -22.92
N GLU A 211 6.00 15.25 -24.03
CA GLU A 211 6.72 15.28 -25.31
C GLU A 211 6.35 16.47 -26.19
N ARG A 212 5.16 17.07 -25.97
CA ARG A 212 4.66 18.17 -26.81
C ARG A 212 5.23 19.54 -26.46
N ARG A 213 5.83 19.71 -25.28
CA ARG A 213 6.33 20.98 -24.79
C ARG A 213 7.82 20.90 -24.53
N SER A 214 8.63 21.33 -25.49
CA SER A 214 10.00 21.74 -25.21
C SER A 214 9.96 23.21 -24.79
N TYR A 215 10.15 23.49 -23.53
CA TYR A 215 10.48 24.81 -23.08
C TYR A 215 11.98 25.00 -23.29
N ALA A 216 12.34 25.72 -24.37
CA ALA A 216 13.70 26.19 -24.58
C ALA A 216 14.01 27.39 -23.70
#